data_eb9a6103999322c51fc8ccca0928f319
#
_entry.id   eb9a6103999322c51fc8ccca0928f319
#
_cell.length_a   1.000
_cell.length_b   1.000
_cell.length_c   1.000
_cell.angle_alpha   90.00
_cell.angle_beta   90.00
_cell.angle_gamma   90.00
#
_symmetry.space_group_name_H-M   'P 1'
#
loop_
_entity.id
_entity.type
_entity.pdbx_description
1 polymer ?
#
loop_
_entity_poly.entity_id
_entity_poly.type
_entity_poly.pdbx_seq_one_letter_code
_entity_poly.pdbx_strand_id
1 'polypeptide(L)' 'MYLASQRKEFILKTLAEHGAARTIALAKQMKVTDETVRNDLINLEKRGFL' A
#
# COMPACT_ATOMS: atom_id res chain seq x y z
N MET A 1 14.61 -1.69 0.90
CA MET A 1 13.33 -2.20 1.45
C MET A 1 12.58 -1.08 2.15
N TYR A 2 11.27 -1.01 1.96
CA TYR A 2 10.46 0.01 2.60
C TYR A 2 10.03 -0.44 3.99
N LEU A 3 10.09 0.47 4.95
CA LEU A 3 9.50 0.24 6.26
C LEU A 3 7.97 0.32 6.16
N ALA A 4 7.28 -0.23 7.16
CA ALA A 4 5.82 -0.25 7.15
C ALA A 4 5.23 1.16 6.98
N SER A 5 5.79 2.15 7.67
CA SER A 5 5.32 3.54 7.56
C SER A 5 5.53 4.08 6.16
N GLN A 6 6.65 3.76 5.53
CA GLN A 6 6.95 4.20 4.16
C GLN A 6 6.00 3.54 3.16
N ARG A 7 5.68 2.26 3.36
CA ARG A 7 4.73 1.57 2.50
C ARG A 7 3.34 2.20 2.58
N LYS A 8 2.90 2.52 3.78
CA LYS A 8 1.59 3.15 3.96
C LYS A 8 1.53 4.50 3.27
N GLU A 9 2.56 5.31 3.41
CA GLU A 9 2.62 6.61 2.74
C GLU A 9 2.58 6.44 1.22
N PHE A 10 3.35 5.49 0.69
CA PHE A 10 3.39 5.23 -0.75
C PHE A 10 2.02 4.80 -1.26
N ILE A 11 1.36 3.89 -0.55
CA ILE A 11 0.04 3.40 -0.92
C ILE A 11 -0.97 4.55 -0.93
N LEU A 12 -1.00 5.33 0.14
CA LEU A 12 -1.95 6.45 0.24
C LEU A 12 -1.70 7.50 -0.83
N LYS A 13 -0.44 7.80 -1.10
CA LYS A 13 -0.08 8.75 -2.16
C LYS A 13 -0.53 8.25 -3.52
N THR A 14 -0.27 6.98 -3.82
CA THR A 14 -0.68 6.38 -5.08
C THR A 14 -2.18 6.43 -5.27
N LEU A 15 -2.93 6.09 -4.22
CA LEU A 15 -4.39 6.14 -4.27
C LEU A 15 -4.90 7.57 -4.47
N ALA A 16 -4.26 8.54 -3.81
CA ALA A 16 -4.66 9.94 -3.95
C ALA A 16 -4.39 10.46 -5.36
N GLU A 17 -3.28 10.05 -5.97
CA GLU A 17 -2.89 10.53 -7.28
C GLU A 17 -3.66 9.84 -8.42
N HIS A 18 -3.94 8.55 -8.27
CA HIS A 18 -4.51 7.75 -9.35
C HIS A 18 -5.91 7.23 -9.08
N GLY A 19 -6.41 7.41 -7.87
CA GLY A 19 -7.75 6.97 -7.50
C GLY A 19 -7.87 5.48 -7.25
N ALA A 20 -6.91 4.69 -7.69
CA ALA A 20 -6.90 3.24 -7.49
C ALA A 20 -5.48 2.71 -7.65
N ALA A 21 -5.23 1.55 -7.06
CA ALA A 21 -3.94 0.88 -7.22
C ALA A 21 -4.14 -0.62 -7.09
N ARG A 22 -3.39 -1.38 -7.87
CA ARG A 22 -3.44 -2.84 -7.82
C ARG A 22 -2.37 -3.36 -6.86
N THR A 23 -2.75 -4.37 -6.09
CA THR A 23 -1.85 -5.00 -5.12
C THR A 23 -0.55 -5.45 -5.77
N ILE A 24 -0.66 -6.09 -6.94
CA ILE A 24 0.50 -6.60 -7.67
C ILE A 24 1.44 -5.47 -8.07
N ALA A 25 0.89 -4.36 -8.58
CA ALA A 25 1.69 -3.22 -9.00
C ALA A 25 2.40 -2.57 -7.80
N LEU A 26 1.68 -2.39 -6.71
CA LEU A 26 2.26 -1.85 -5.49
C LEU A 26 3.37 -2.73 -4.94
N ALA A 27 3.14 -4.05 -4.94
CA ALA A 27 4.14 -5.00 -4.47
C ALA A 27 5.42 -4.91 -5.28
N LYS A 28 5.30 -4.84 -6.60
CA LYS A 28 6.47 -4.73 -7.48
C LYS A 28 7.22 -3.43 -7.25
N GLN A 29 6.50 -2.33 -7.12
CA GLN A 29 7.14 -1.02 -6.92
C GLN A 29 7.84 -0.93 -5.57
N MET A 30 7.27 -1.54 -4.55
CA MET A 30 7.85 -1.53 -3.20
C MET A 30 8.79 -2.70 -2.95
N LYS A 31 8.90 -3.63 -3.90
CA LYS A 31 9.74 -4.83 -3.79
C LYS A 31 9.37 -5.69 -2.58
N VAL A 32 8.09 -5.87 -2.38
CA VAL A 32 7.55 -6.74 -1.33
C VAL A 32 6.55 -7.72 -1.95
N THR A 33 6.03 -8.63 -1.13
CA THR A 33 5.06 -9.61 -1.62
C THR A 33 3.66 -9.02 -1.68
N ASP A 34 2.78 -9.63 -2.50
CA ASP A 34 1.38 -9.24 -2.58
C ASP A 34 0.71 -9.34 -1.21
N GLU A 35 1.05 -10.36 -0.45
CA GLU A 35 0.48 -10.57 0.87
C GLU A 35 0.82 -9.41 1.81
N THR A 36 2.04 -8.92 1.74
CA THR A 36 2.46 -7.77 2.53
C THR A 36 1.61 -6.54 2.21
N VAL A 37 1.36 -6.30 0.92
CA VAL A 37 0.54 -5.18 0.48
C VAL A 37 -0.90 -5.35 0.94
N ARG A 38 -1.45 -6.56 0.84
CA ARG A 38 -2.82 -6.83 1.31
C ARG A 38 -2.95 -6.54 2.79
N ASN A 39 -1.98 -6.97 3.58
CA ASN A 39 -1.99 -6.71 5.02
C ASN A 39 -1.91 -5.21 5.31
N ASP A 40 -1.08 -4.49 4.57
CA ASP A 40 -0.99 -3.03 4.72
C ASP A 40 -2.32 -2.36 4.40
N LEU A 41 -3.00 -2.81 3.34
CA LEU A 41 -4.30 -2.26 2.96
C LEU A 41 -5.37 -2.53 4.03
N ILE A 42 -5.38 -3.73 4.58
CA ILE A 42 -6.30 -4.08 5.65
C ILE A 42 -6.05 -3.19 6.87
N ASN A 43 -4.80 -2.97 7.23
CA ASN A 43 -4.45 -2.10 8.34
C ASN A 43 -4.89 -0.66 8.10
N LEU A 44 -4.69 -0.14 6.89
CA LEU A 44 -5.12 1.21 6.55
C LEU A 44 -6.62 1.35 6.64
N GLU A 45 -7.36 0.34 6.19
CA GLU A 45 -8.81 0.33 6.26
C GLU A 45 -9.28 0.32 7.72
N LYS A 46 -8.68 -0.51 8.55
CA LYS A 46 -9.03 -0.58 9.98
C LYS A 46 -8.78 0.73 10.70
N ARG A 47 -7.76 1.47 10.28
CA ARG A 47 -7.40 2.75 10.89
C ARG A 47 -8.18 3.93 10.31
N GLY A 48 -9.04 3.69 9.35
CA GLY A 48 -9.88 4.72 8.77
C GLY A 48 -9.22 5.56 7.69
N PHE A 49 -8.07 5.15 7.16
CA PHE A 49 -7.43 5.84 6.05
C PHE A 49 -8.07 5.49 4.71
N LEU A 50 -8.74 4.37 4.64
CA LEU A 50 -9.42 3.91 3.44
C LEU A 50 -10.88 3.65 3.72
#